data_5a92b7c4f4a7194dbc228f55c2558689
#
_entry.id   5a92b7c4f4a7194dbc228f55c2558689
#
_cell.length_a   1.000
_cell.length_b   1.000
_cell.length_c   1.000
_cell.angle_alpha   90.00
_cell.angle_beta   90.00
_cell.angle_gamma   90.00
#
_symmetry.space_group_name_H-M   'P 1'
#
loop_
_entity.id
_entity.type
_entity.pdbx_description
1 polymer ?
#
loop_
_entity_poly.entity_id
_entity_poly.type
_entity_poly.pdbx_seq_one_letter_code
_entity_poly.pdbx_strand_id
1 'polypeptide(L)'
;MGVVFAGGPRRVSAAAAAEISAAGGGVPVFGVFGDQSVDDILRLAREAGLSGAQLHGRYGREEAARLRASGLQVWRVARIAEPGDLDVVSDSVADADAVLVEPFVPHRAGGTGLSLDLAVAREARGRLAGVTMVLAGGLTPETVGNAVALVRPDVVDVSSGVERLPGIKDPDKIARFVEAVFGHSAIS
;
A
#
# COMPACT_ATOMS: atom_id res chain seq x y z
N MET A 1 6.52 6.56 2.89
CA MET A 1 7.30 5.73 1.92
C MET A 1 7.11 4.26 2.25
N GLY A 2 7.29 3.32 1.25
CA GLY A 2 7.20 1.88 1.45
C GLY A 2 8.53 1.18 1.19
N VAL A 3 8.92 0.23 2.05
CA VAL A 3 10.08 -0.67 1.89
C VAL A 3 9.60 -2.13 1.92
N VAL A 4 10.07 -2.95 0.98
CA VAL A 4 9.53 -4.30 0.78
C VAL A 4 10.40 -5.33 1.47
N PHE A 5 9.84 -6.03 2.46
CA PHE A 5 10.45 -7.21 3.09
C PHE A 5 9.86 -8.52 2.56
N ALA A 6 8.69 -8.47 1.93
CA ALA A 6 8.13 -9.60 1.20
C ALA A 6 9.08 -10.08 0.09
N GLY A 7 8.87 -11.28 -0.41
CA GLY A 7 9.67 -11.82 -1.51
C GLY A 7 9.60 -10.99 -2.78
N GLY A 8 10.58 -11.16 -3.68
CA GLY A 8 10.58 -10.54 -4.99
C GLY A 8 11.74 -9.57 -5.24
N PRO A 9 11.80 -8.96 -6.44
CA PRO A 9 12.93 -8.15 -6.88
C PRO A 9 13.09 -6.80 -6.16
N ARG A 10 12.08 -6.40 -5.37
CA ARG A 10 12.07 -5.13 -4.60
C ARG A 10 12.44 -5.32 -3.14
N ARG A 11 12.76 -6.56 -2.75
CA ARG A 11 13.10 -6.87 -1.35
C ARG A 11 14.37 -6.14 -0.94
N VAL A 12 14.32 -5.50 0.24
CA VAL A 12 15.46 -4.85 0.87
C VAL A 12 15.87 -5.56 2.17
N SER A 13 17.11 -5.34 2.62
CA SER A 13 17.56 -5.75 3.96
C SER A 13 17.08 -4.75 5.02
N ALA A 14 17.11 -5.16 6.29
CA ALA A 14 16.82 -4.26 7.40
C ALA A 14 17.77 -3.05 7.42
N ALA A 15 19.06 -3.25 7.14
CA ALA A 15 20.05 -2.17 7.08
C ALA A 15 19.71 -1.15 5.98
N ALA A 16 19.40 -1.60 4.76
CA ALA A 16 18.99 -0.71 3.67
C ALA A 16 17.69 0.04 4.00
N ALA A 17 16.73 -0.63 4.65
CA ALA A 17 15.51 0.00 5.10
C ALA A 17 15.76 1.08 6.17
N ALA A 18 16.70 0.84 7.09
CA ALA A 18 17.12 1.83 8.09
C ALA A 18 17.77 3.07 7.44
N GLU A 19 18.63 2.87 6.44
CA GLU A 19 19.21 3.97 5.66
C GLU A 19 18.14 4.79 4.95
N ILE A 20 17.15 4.14 4.32
CA ILE A 20 16.01 4.80 3.66
C ILE A 20 15.20 5.60 4.68
N SER A 21 14.93 5.04 5.86
CA SER A 21 14.19 5.70 6.92
C SER A 21 14.94 6.94 7.44
N ALA A 22 16.24 6.83 7.64
CA ALA A 22 17.09 7.95 8.07
C ALA A 22 17.16 9.06 7.01
N ALA A 23 17.24 8.70 5.73
CA ALA A 23 17.26 9.65 4.62
C ALA A 23 15.91 10.32 4.36
N GLY A 24 14.82 9.74 4.87
CA GLY A 24 13.45 10.17 4.58
C GLY A 24 13.01 11.48 5.23
N GLY A 25 13.84 12.15 6.03
CA GLY A 25 13.55 13.48 6.57
C GLY A 25 12.28 13.55 7.43
N GLY A 26 11.94 12.47 8.14
CA GLY A 26 10.75 12.40 8.98
C GLY A 26 9.48 11.90 8.25
N VAL A 27 9.57 11.57 6.97
CA VAL A 27 8.45 10.95 6.25
C VAL A 27 8.21 9.53 6.79
N PRO A 28 6.96 9.19 7.22
CA PRO A 28 6.66 7.84 7.72
C PRO A 28 7.04 6.75 6.72
N VAL A 29 7.72 5.70 7.21
CA VAL A 29 8.13 4.55 6.40
C VAL A 29 7.35 3.31 6.82
N PHE A 30 6.75 2.64 5.85
CA PHE A 30 5.97 1.42 6.03
C PHE A 30 6.72 0.21 5.48
N GLY A 31 6.78 -0.86 6.25
CA GLY A 31 7.27 -2.15 5.77
C GLY A 31 6.15 -2.93 5.08
N VAL A 32 6.45 -3.50 3.91
CA VAL A 32 5.54 -4.41 3.19
C VAL A 32 5.93 -5.85 3.53
N PHE A 33 5.02 -6.59 4.15
CA PHE A 33 5.24 -7.93 4.67
C PHE A 33 4.35 -8.98 3.99
N GLY A 34 4.93 -10.13 3.66
CA GLY A 34 4.25 -11.28 3.07
C GLY A 34 4.03 -12.41 4.08
N ASP A 35 5.08 -13.18 4.37
CA ASP A 35 4.98 -14.39 5.20
C ASP A 35 5.78 -14.30 6.52
N GLN A 36 6.21 -13.11 6.90
CA GLN A 36 6.97 -12.88 8.14
C GLN A 36 6.09 -13.08 9.37
N SER A 37 6.64 -13.66 10.43
CA SER A 37 5.97 -13.73 11.72
C SER A 37 5.79 -12.32 12.33
N VAL A 38 4.83 -12.16 13.23
CA VAL A 38 4.64 -10.90 13.97
C VAL A 38 5.93 -10.47 14.69
N ASP A 39 6.64 -11.43 15.28
CA ASP A 39 7.88 -11.14 16.00
C ASP A 39 8.99 -10.66 15.05
N ASP A 40 9.08 -11.22 13.84
CA ASP A 40 9.99 -10.73 12.80
C ASP A 40 9.60 -9.32 12.32
N ILE A 41 8.30 -9.06 12.13
CA ILE A 41 7.81 -7.73 11.76
C ILE A 41 8.20 -6.71 12.84
N LEU A 42 7.97 -7.03 14.10
CA LEU A 42 8.32 -6.14 15.22
C LEU A 42 9.83 -5.91 15.34
N ARG A 43 10.63 -6.95 15.10
CA ARG A 43 12.10 -6.81 15.07
C ARG A 43 12.54 -5.92 13.91
N LEU A 44 12.07 -6.17 12.69
CA LEU A 44 12.39 -5.38 11.50
C LEU A 44 11.92 -3.93 11.63
N ALA A 45 10.74 -3.72 12.23
CA ALA A 45 10.22 -2.37 12.47
C ALA A 45 11.13 -1.56 13.40
N ARG A 46 11.64 -2.16 14.47
CA ARG A 46 12.59 -1.50 15.36
C ARG A 46 13.94 -1.25 14.69
N GLU A 47 14.48 -2.26 13.99
CA GLU A 47 15.77 -2.15 13.30
C GLU A 47 15.77 -1.08 12.20
N ALA A 48 14.66 -0.95 11.46
CA ALA A 48 14.54 -0.05 10.33
C ALA A 48 13.81 1.27 10.65
N GLY A 49 13.35 1.48 11.89
CA GLY A 49 12.63 2.69 12.26
C GLY A 49 11.31 2.87 11.52
N LEU A 50 10.54 1.77 11.35
CA LEU A 50 9.28 1.82 10.61
C LEU A 50 8.16 2.45 11.44
N SER A 51 7.31 3.21 10.77
CA SER A 51 6.08 3.80 11.33
C SER A 51 4.88 2.87 11.21
N GLY A 52 4.92 1.90 10.31
CA GLY A 52 3.79 1.00 10.08
C GLY A 52 4.13 -0.22 9.24
N ALA A 53 3.13 -1.09 9.08
CA ALA A 53 3.21 -2.34 8.35
C ALA A 53 2.03 -2.49 7.37
N GLN A 54 2.34 -2.82 6.12
CA GLN A 54 1.39 -3.27 5.11
C GLN A 54 1.40 -4.79 5.08
N LEU A 55 0.26 -5.42 5.38
CA LEU A 55 0.12 -6.85 5.55
C LEU A 55 -0.43 -7.50 4.27
N HIS A 56 0.48 -7.93 3.38
CA HIS A 56 0.15 -8.57 2.10
C HIS A 56 -0.02 -10.10 2.18
N GLY A 57 0.38 -10.71 3.29
CA GLY A 57 0.27 -12.14 3.54
C GLY A 57 -1.05 -12.54 4.22
N ARG A 58 -1.05 -13.77 4.77
CA ARG A 58 -2.18 -14.30 5.53
C ARG A 58 -2.09 -13.88 6.98
N TYR A 59 -2.46 -12.65 7.26
CA TYR A 59 -2.52 -12.11 8.61
C TYR A 59 -3.98 -11.96 9.05
N GLY A 60 -4.32 -12.51 10.21
CA GLY A 60 -5.63 -12.38 10.83
C GLY A 60 -5.76 -11.12 11.69
N ARG A 61 -6.89 -11.05 12.40
CA ARG A 61 -7.18 -9.96 13.35
C ARG A 61 -6.18 -9.91 14.48
N GLU A 62 -5.81 -11.07 15.01
CA GLU A 62 -4.93 -11.17 16.19
C GLU A 62 -3.55 -10.61 15.89
N GLU A 63 -2.96 -10.98 14.75
CA GLU A 63 -1.68 -10.45 14.32
C GLU A 63 -1.74 -8.94 14.09
N ALA A 64 -2.80 -8.45 13.45
CA ALA A 64 -2.99 -7.02 13.23
C ALA A 64 -3.12 -6.27 14.56
N ALA A 65 -3.92 -6.78 15.51
CA ALA A 65 -4.08 -6.19 16.83
C ALA A 65 -2.76 -6.15 17.62
N ARG A 66 -1.95 -7.21 17.57
CA ARG A 66 -0.62 -7.24 18.22
C ARG A 66 0.32 -6.18 17.65
N LEU A 67 0.34 -6.00 16.33
CA LEU A 67 1.17 -4.98 15.68
C LEU A 67 0.71 -3.57 16.07
N ARG A 68 -0.59 -3.30 16.08
CA ARG A 68 -1.14 -2.01 16.52
C ARG A 68 -0.82 -1.73 17.99
N ALA A 69 -0.95 -2.72 18.85
CA ALA A 69 -0.61 -2.60 20.27
C ALA A 69 0.87 -2.26 20.52
N SER A 70 1.76 -2.54 19.55
CA SER A 70 3.16 -2.16 19.59
C SER A 70 3.45 -0.74 19.11
N GLY A 71 2.42 0.01 18.69
CA GLY A 71 2.52 1.39 18.18
C GLY A 71 2.72 1.50 16.67
N LEU A 72 2.67 0.40 15.92
CA LEU A 72 2.72 0.43 14.47
C LEU A 72 1.35 0.77 13.88
N GLN A 73 1.31 1.61 12.86
CA GLN A 73 0.14 1.71 11.99
C GLN A 73 0.02 0.44 11.14
N VAL A 74 -1.15 -0.15 11.10
CA VAL A 74 -1.39 -1.39 10.35
C VAL A 74 -2.30 -1.13 9.16
N TRP A 75 -1.78 -1.41 7.96
CA TRP A 75 -2.55 -1.41 6.72
C TRP A 75 -2.83 -2.84 6.32
N ARG A 76 -4.10 -3.21 6.27
CA ARG A 76 -4.52 -4.52 5.76
C ARG A 76 -4.80 -4.41 4.26
N VAL A 77 -4.52 -5.49 3.53
CA VAL A 77 -4.67 -5.54 2.08
C VAL A 77 -5.92 -6.30 1.71
N ALA A 78 -6.82 -5.63 0.97
CA ALA A 78 -7.97 -6.21 0.32
C ALA A 78 -7.70 -6.37 -1.18
N ARG A 79 -7.68 -7.61 -1.66
CA ARG A 79 -7.50 -7.93 -3.09
C ARG A 79 -8.84 -8.19 -3.71
N ILE A 80 -9.18 -7.39 -4.72
CA ILE A 80 -10.47 -7.49 -5.43
C ILE A 80 -10.25 -7.61 -6.94
N ALA A 81 -11.01 -8.50 -7.59
CA ALA A 81 -11.04 -8.65 -9.03
C ALA A 81 -12.40 -8.21 -9.60
N GLU A 82 -13.46 -8.50 -8.88
CA GLU A 82 -14.83 -8.28 -9.30
C GLU A 82 -15.72 -7.81 -8.14
N PRO A 83 -16.94 -7.31 -8.39
CA PRO A 83 -17.84 -6.86 -7.32
C PRO A 83 -18.17 -7.92 -6.26
N GLY A 84 -18.08 -9.22 -6.62
CA GLY A 84 -18.27 -10.32 -5.67
C GLY A 84 -17.20 -10.40 -4.57
N ASP A 85 -16.04 -9.80 -4.78
CA ASP A 85 -14.93 -9.81 -3.79
C ASP A 85 -15.04 -8.70 -2.74
N LEU A 86 -16.06 -7.86 -2.79
CA LEU A 86 -16.16 -6.67 -1.92
C LEU A 86 -16.31 -7.00 -0.43
N ASP A 87 -16.71 -8.21 -0.06
CA ASP A 87 -16.78 -8.64 1.33
C ASP A 87 -15.38 -8.69 1.97
N VAL A 88 -14.34 -9.03 1.20
CA VAL A 88 -12.93 -8.97 1.64
C VAL A 88 -12.54 -7.58 2.13
N VAL A 89 -13.08 -6.53 1.53
CA VAL A 89 -12.84 -5.13 1.95
C VAL A 89 -13.39 -4.91 3.35
N SER A 90 -14.62 -5.33 3.61
CA SER A 90 -15.27 -5.20 4.92
C SER A 90 -14.55 -6.00 5.99
N ASP A 91 -14.10 -7.22 5.68
CA ASP A 91 -13.35 -8.08 6.59
C ASP A 91 -11.96 -7.50 6.93
N SER A 92 -11.42 -6.68 6.03
CA SER A 92 -10.10 -6.04 6.21
C SER A 92 -10.13 -4.81 7.12
N VAL A 93 -11.31 -4.30 7.45
CA VAL A 93 -11.46 -3.11 8.33
C VAL A 93 -11.07 -3.42 9.79
N ALA A 94 -11.31 -4.64 10.25
CA ALA A 94 -11.06 -5.01 11.64
C ALA A 94 -9.56 -4.92 11.98
N ASP A 95 -9.26 -4.17 13.05
CA ASP A 95 -7.90 -3.97 13.55
C ASP A 95 -6.91 -3.38 12.53
N ALA A 96 -7.41 -2.59 11.58
CA ALA A 96 -6.62 -1.84 10.62
C ALA A 96 -6.74 -0.32 10.85
N ASP A 97 -5.66 0.41 10.62
CA ASP A 97 -5.66 1.87 10.56
C ASP A 97 -5.99 2.36 9.14
N ALA A 98 -5.71 1.51 8.14
CA ALA A 98 -6.12 1.72 6.76
C ALA A 98 -6.32 0.39 6.03
N VAL A 99 -7.13 0.40 4.97
CA VAL A 99 -7.29 -0.73 4.05
C VAL A 99 -6.72 -0.35 2.68
N LEU A 100 -5.70 -1.09 2.27
CA LEU A 100 -5.10 -0.99 0.94
C LEU A 100 -5.89 -1.89 -0.01
N VAL A 101 -6.50 -1.28 -1.01
CA VAL A 101 -7.27 -1.97 -2.04
C VAL A 101 -6.43 -2.08 -3.30
N GLU A 102 -6.16 -3.31 -3.74
CA GLU A 102 -5.39 -3.62 -4.93
C GLU A 102 -6.08 -4.70 -5.79
N PRO A 103 -5.75 -4.82 -7.11
CA PRO A 103 -6.32 -5.86 -7.94
C PRO A 103 -5.85 -7.24 -7.48
N PHE A 104 -6.78 -8.20 -7.45
CA PHE A 104 -6.43 -9.60 -7.29
C PHE A 104 -5.80 -10.13 -8.57
N VAL A 105 -4.60 -10.68 -8.47
CA VAL A 105 -3.92 -11.36 -9.58
C VAL A 105 -3.55 -12.76 -9.11
N PRO A 106 -4.11 -13.81 -9.74
CA PRO A 106 -3.78 -15.18 -9.41
C PRO A 106 -2.27 -15.42 -9.46
N HIS A 107 -1.72 -16.06 -8.43
CA HIS A 107 -0.31 -16.48 -8.32
C HIS A 107 0.74 -15.34 -8.28
N ARG A 108 0.37 -14.08 -8.05
CA ARG A 108 1.32 -12.97 -7.88
C ARG A 108 0.93 -12.07 -6.70
N ALA A 109 1.90 -11.79 -5.86
CA ALA A 109 1.77 -10.80 -4.79
C ALA A 109 2.28 -9.44 -5.32
N GLY A 110 1.37 -8.51 -5.62
CA GLY A 110 1.67 -7.12 -5.96
C GLY A 110 2.54 -6.85 -7.21
N GLY A 111 2.54 -5.62 -7.68
CA GLY A 111 3.46 -5.15 -8.74
C GLY A 111 3.27 -5.76 -10.13
N THR A 112 2.08 -6.24 -10.45
CA THR A 112 1.77 -6.93 -11.72
C THR A 112 1.56 -5.97 -12.90
N GLY A 113 1.40 -4.67 -12.62
CA GLY A 113 1.06 -3.68 -13.64
C GLY A 113 -0.40 -3.73 -14.11
N LEU A 114 -1.19 -4.67 -13.59
CA LEU A 114 -2.63 -4.71 -13.88
C LEU A 114 -3.34 -3.62 -13.08
N SER A 115 -4.18 -2.86 -13.77
CA SER A 115 -4.98 -1.79 -13.18
C SER A 115 -6.25 -2.38 -12.57
N LEU A 116 -6.59 -1.94 -11.37
CA LEU A 116 -7.89 -2.21 -10.75
C LEU A 116 -8.99 -1.51 -11.56
N ASP A 117 -10.12 -2.18 -11.76
CA ASP A 117 -11.30 -1.53 -12.30
C ASP A 117 -11.77 -0.43 -11.33
N LEU A 118 -11.80 0.81 -11.84
CA LEU A 118 -12.14 1.97 -11.01
C LEU A 118 -13.60 1.98 -10.55
N ALA A 119 -14.52 1.30 -11.26
CA ALA A 119 -15.89 1.15 -10.81
C ALA A 119 -15.93 0.24 -9.57
N VAL A 120 -15.23 -0.89 -9.59
CA VAL A 120 -15.10 -1.79 -8.44
C VAL A 120 -14.36 -1.10 -7.27
N ALA A 121 -13.32 -0.33 -7.57
CA ALA A 121 -12.61 0.45 -6.55
C ALA A 121 -13.51 1.50 -5.88
N ARG A 122 -14.40 2.14 -6.63
CA ARG A 122 -15.38 3.09 -6.11
C ARG A 122 -16.42 2.41 -5.21
N GLU A 123 -16.87 1.21 -5.55
CA GLU A 123 -17.76 0.43 -4.68
C GLU A 123 -17.03 0.03 -3.39
N ALA A 124 -15.76 -0.39 -3.49
CA ALA A 124 -14.92 -0.67 -2.31
C ALA A 124 -14.81 0.56 -1.39
N ARG A 125 -14.68 1.77 -1.95
CA ARG A 125 -14.69 3.02 -1.17
C ARG A 125 -15.96 3.17 -0.34
N GLY A 126 -17.11 2.80 -0.91
CA GLY A 126 -18.40 2.82 -0.19
C GLY A 126 -18.44 1.88 1.03
N ARG A 127 -17.72 0.75 0.98
CA ARG A 127 -17.59 -0.21 2.09
C ARG A 127 -16.63 0.28 3.19
N LEU A 128 -15.78 1.25 2.90
CA LEU A 128 -14.75 1.81 3.80
C LEU A 128 -15.17 3.16 4.43
N ALA A 129 -16.47 3.39 4.61
CA ALA A 129 -16.95 4.61 5.25
C ALA A 129 -16.35 4.74 6.67
N GLY A 130 -15.61 5.83 6.91
CA GLY A 130 -14.94 6.09 8.19
C GLY A 130 -13.58 5.37 8.38
N VAL A 131 -13.09 4.65 7.37
CA VAL A 131 -11.77 4.01 7.39
C VAL A 131 -10.91 4.58 6.26
N THR A 132 -9.64 4.80 6.53
CA THR A 132 -8.69 5.27 5.51
C THR A 132 -8.55 4.24 4.40
N MET A 133 -8.88 4.66 3.17
CA MET A 133 -8.67 3.86 1.97
C MET A 133 -7.36 4.22 1.28
N VAL A 134 -6.52 3.23 1.07
CA VAL A 134 -5.33 3.33 0.23
C VAL A 134 -5.63 2.64 -1.09
N LEU A 135 -5.56 3.37 -2.20
CA LEU A 135 -5.74 2.80 -3.54
C LEU A 135 -4.39 2.44 -4.14
N ALA A 136 -4.23 1.18 -4.51
CA ALA A 136 -3.02 0.65 -5.12
C ALA A 136 -3.33 -0.19 -6.37
N GLY A 137 -2.26 -0.61 -7.06
CA GLY A 137 -2.34 -1.53 -8.20
C GLY A 137 -2.38 -0.83 -9.55
N GLY A 138 -1.26 -0.92 -10.27
CA GLY A 138 -1.12 -0.46 -11.65
C GLY A 138 -1.21 1.05 -11.87
N LEU A 139 -1.22 1.86 -10.81
CA LEU A 139 -1.23 3.31 -10.94
C LEU A 139 0.04 3.82 -11.61
N THR A 140 -0.10 4.83 -12.47
CA THR A 140 1.00 5.52 -13.17
C THR A 140 0.75 7.03 -13.13
N PRO A 141 1.72 7.87 -13.48
CA PRO A 141 1.49 9.31 -13.62
C PRO A 141 0.32 9.67 -14.55
N GLU A 142 0.10 8.86 -15.58
CA GLU A 142 -0.94 9.07 -16.60
C GLU A 142 -2.34 8.67 -16.11
N THR A 143 -2.43 7.75 -15.14
CA THR A 143 -3.73 7.17 -14.71
C THR A 143 -4.18 7.63 -13.33
N VAL A 144 -3.26 8.05 -12.45
CA VAL A 144 -3.58 8.35 -11.05
C VAL A 144 -4.57 9.50 -10.89
N GLY A 145 -4.50 10.54 -11.70
CA GLY A 145 -5.42 11.67 -11.63
C GLY A 145 -6.87 11.25 -11.83
N ASN A 146 -7.14 10.41 -12.86
CA ASN A 146 -8.46 9.85 -13.09
C ASN A 146 -8.92 8.94 -11.94
N ALA A 147 -8.01 8.11 -11.41
CA ALA A 147 -8.31 7.25 -10.28
C ALA A 147 -8.70 8.04 -9.02
N VAL A 148 -7.97 9.11 -8.71
CA VAL A 148 -8.30 10.01 -7.59
C VAL A 148 -9.65 10.68 -7.79
N ALA A 149 -9.94 11.18 -8.99
CA ALA A 149 -11.20 11.86 -9.29
C ALA A 149 -12.43 10.94 -9.14
N LEU A 150 -12.31 9.70 -9.61
CA LEU A 150 -13.43 8.73 -9.62
C LEU A 150 -13.63 8.01 -8.28
N VAL A 151 -12.54 7.57 -7.65
CA VAL A 151 -12.59 6.71 -6.45
C VAL A 151 -12.57 7.54 -5.17
N ARG A 152 -11.89 8.70 -5.18
CA ARG A 152 -11.67 9.57 -4.01
C ARG A 152 -11.03 8.80 -2.84
N PRO A 153 -9.90 8.12 -3.06
CA PRO A 153 -9.17 7.47 -1.97
C PRO A 153 -8.55 8.53 -1.06
N ASP A 154 -8.26 8.14 0.19
CA ASP A 154 -7.56 9.03 1.12
C ASP A 154 -6.05 9.04 0.85
N VAL A 155 -5.52 7.93 0.33
CA VAL A 155 -4.11 7.74 -0.02
C VAL A 155 -4.01 6.97 -1.34
N VAL A 156 -3.01 7.28 -2.16
CA VAL A 156 -2.62 6.47 -3.31
C VAL A 156 -1.24 5.85 -3.08
N ASP A 157 -1.09 4.57 -3.42
CA ASP A 157 0.17 3.84 -3.33
C ASP A 157 0.62 3.41 -4.73
N VAL A 158 1.89 3.66 -5.04
CA VAL A 158 2.49 3.32 -6.33
C VAL A 158 3.85 2.66 -6.15
N SER A 159 4.05 1.55 -6.86
CA SER A 159 5.35 0.87 -6.89
C SER A 159 5.93 0.88 -8.30
N SER A 160 5.50 -0.03 -9.17
CA SER A 160 6.06 -0.21 -10.53
C SER A 160 5.80 0.97 -11.46
N GLY A 161 4.69 1.69 -11.31
CA GLY A 161 4.31 2.78 -12.19
C GLY A 161 5.27 3.98 -12.20
N VAL A 162 6.13 4.08 -11.19
CA VAL A 162 7.18 5.10 -11.08
C VAL A 162 8.59 4.50 -11.12
N GLU A 163 8.76 3.32 -11.71
CA GLU A 163 10.05 2.67 -11.89
C GLU A 163 10.56 2.81 -13.32
N ARG A 164 11.86 2.91 -13.50
CA ARG A 164 12.54 2.75 -14.79
C ARG A 164 12.92 1.29 -15.04
N LEU A 165 13.27 0.56 -13.96
CA LEU A 165 13.51 -0.88 -13.92
C LEU A 165 12.98 -1.42 -12.60
N PRO A 166 12.65 -2.72 -12.48
CA PRO A 166 12.16 -3.30 -11.22
C PRO A 166 13.06 -2.95 -10.03
N GLY A 167 12.49 -2.29 -9.03
CA GLY A 167 13.19 -1.83 -7.82
C GLY A 167 13.96 -0.51 -7.97
N ILE A 168 14.06 0.06 -9.17
CA ILE A 168 14.76 1.33 -9.40
C ILE A 168 13.75 2.42 -9.76
N LYS A 169 13.52 3.33 -8.83
CA LYS A 169 12.60 4.45 -9.02
C LYS A 169 13.13 5.48 -10.00
N ASP A 170 12.21 6.12 -10.72
CA ASP A 170 12.46 7.19 -11.66
C ASP A 170 11.98 8.51 -11.04
N PRO A 171 12.89 9.45 -10.71
CA PRO A 171 12.52 10.71 -10.08
C PRO A 171 11.52 11.55 -10.90
N ASP A 172 11.63 11.53 -12.23
CA ASP A 172 10.76 12.30 -13.10
C ASP A 172 9.35 11.71 -13.12
N LYS A 173 9.24 10.37 -13.10
CA LYS A 173 7.93 9.69 -12.93
C LYS A 173 7.31 9.97 -11.58
N ILE A 174 8.11 9.99 -10.50
CA ILE A 174 7.62 10.33 -9.16
C ILE A 174 7.09 11.76 -9.15
N ALA A 175 7.84 12.73 -9.69
CA ALA A 175 7.40 14.12 -9.75
C ALA A 175 6.07 14.27 -10.51
N ARG A 176 5.98 13.67 -11.71
CA ARG A 176 4.74 13.69 -12.51
C ARG A 176 3.57 12.98 -11.81
N PHE A 177 3.84 11.90 -11.08
CA PHE A 177 2.80 11.20 -10.33
C PHE A 177 2.24 12.09 -9.22
N VAL A 178 3.11 12.73 -8.45
CA VAL A 178 2.71 13.66 -7.37
C VAL A 178 1.94 14.85 -7.96
N GLU A 179 2.41 15.43 -9.05
CA GLU A 179 1.71 16.52 -9.73
C GLU A 179 0.32 16.10 -10.21
N ALA A 180 0.17 14.91 -10.79
CA ALA A 180 -1.11 14.37 -11.25
C ALA A 180 -2.09 14.12 -10.09
N VAL A 181 -1.62 13.73 -8.91
CA VAL A 181 -2.45 13.56 -7.71
C VAL A 181 -3.00 14.90 -7.24
N PHE A 182 -2.16 15.91 -7.10
CA PHE A 182 -2.57 17.21 -6.54
C PHE A 182 -3.19 18.16 -7.56
N GLY A 183 -2.84 18.04 -8.84
CA GLY A 183 -3.42 18.83 -9.92
C GLY A 183 -4.93 18.59 -10.12
N HIS A 184 -5.46 17.45 -9.72
CA HIS A 184 -6.90 17.14 -9.75
C HIS A 184 -7.65 17.57 -8.48
N SER A 185 -6.96 17.88 -7.39
CA SER A 185 -7.58 18.36 -6.14
C SER A 185 -7.94 19.84 -6.19
N ALA A 186 -7.50 20.58 -7.20
CA ALA A 186 -7.71 22.05 -7.31
C ALA A 186 -8.99 22.46 -8.10
N ILE A 187 -9.83 21.50 -8.53
CA ILE A 187 -11.02 21.75 -9.37
C ILE A 187 -12.29 21.19 -8.69
N SER A 188 -12.44 21.43 -7.41
CA SER A 188 -13.69 21.08 -6.69
C SER A 188 -14.21 22.27 -5.92
#